data_3ed7a6ce00fa2529038777d71d479a7b
#
_entry.id   3ed7a6ce00fa2529038777d71d479a7b
#
_cell.length_a   1.000
_cell.length_b   1.000
_cell.length_c   1.000
_cell.angle_alpha   90.00
_cell.angle_beta   90.00
_cell.angle_gamma   90.00
#
_symmetry.space_group_name_H-M   'P 1'
#
loop_
_entity.id
_entity.type
_entity.pdbx_description
1 polymer ?
#
loop_
_entity_poly.entity_id
_entity_poly.type
_entity_poly.pdbx_seq_one_letter_code
_entity_poly.pdbx_strand_id
1 'polypeptide(L)' 'MTYTIEVPNTNIKEARNSLDECWDICYDLAQEYGLAEVVFYALNGNRVVQGQYTDKD' A
#
# COMPACT_ATOMS: atom_id res chain seq x y z
N MET A 1 13.88 3.39 4.89
CA MET A 1 13.29 2.41 3.96
C MET A 1 11.97 2.96 3.44
N THR A 2 11.71 2.81 2.17
CA THR A 2 10.51 3.38 1.54
C THR A 2 9.48 2.29 1.26
N TYR A 3 8.25 2.54 1.64
CA TYR A 3 7.11 1.68 1.34
C TYR A 3 6.20 2.38 0.37
N THR A 4 5.46 1.60 -0.41
CA THR A 4 4.53 2.14 -1.41
C THR A 4 3.13 1.63 -1.10
N ILE A 5 2.14 2.51 -1.12
CA ILE A 5 0.75 2.11 -1.02
C ILE A 5 0.19 2.08 -2.44
N GLU A 6 -0.35 0.94 -2.85
CA GLU A 6 -0.84 0.74 -4.21
C GLU A 6 -2.30 0.30 -4.19
N VAL A 7 -3.06 0.83 -5.13
CA VAL A 7 -4.43 0.37 -5.38
C VAL A 7 -4.40 -0.47 -6.66
N PRO A 8 -4.64 -1.79 -6.58
CA PRO A 8 -4.58 -2.66 -7.74
C PRO A 8 -5.52 -2.22 -8.86
N ASN A 9 -5.08 -2.43 -10.09
CA ASN A 9 -5.84 -2.09 -11.30
C ASN A 9 -6.03 -0.58 -11.51
N THR A 10 -5.24 0.23 -10.82
CA THR A 10 -5.21 1.69 -10.99
C THR A 10 -3.76 2.15 -11.05
N ASN A 11 -3.58 3.44 -11.35
CA ASN A 11 -2.25 4.06 -11.32
C ASN A 11 -1.96 4.75 -9.97
N ILE A 12 -2.79 4.49 -8.96
CA ILE A 12 -2.64 5.13 -7.66
C ILE A 12 -1.49 4.50 -6.89
N LYS A 13 -0.47 5.31 -6.58
CA LYS A 13 0.68 4.90 -5.79
C LYS A 13 1.12 6.07 -4.92
N GLU A 14 1.35 5.79 -3.64
CA GLU A 14 1.87 6.77 -2.69
C GLU A 14 3.08 6.16 -2.00
N ALA A 15 4.12 6.94 -1.81
CA ALA A 15 5.34 6.45 -1.16
C ALA A 15 5.55 7.17 0.17
N ARG A 16 5.89 6.42 1.20
CA ARG A 16 6.18 6.96 2.53
C ARG A 16 7.32 6.19 3.16
N ASN A 17 8.00 6.81 4.10
CA ASN A 17 9.12 6.18 4.81
C ASN A 17 8.69 5.52 6.12
N SER A 18 7.51 5.82 6.61
CA SER A 18 6.97 5.28 7.85
C SER A 18 5.89 4.25 7.55
N LEU A 19 6.05 3.05 8.09
CA LEU A 19 5.07 1.99 7.90
C LEU A 19 3.72 2.36 8.53
N ASP A 20 3.75 3.02 9.69
CA ASP A 20 2.52 3.48 10.36
C ASP A 20 1.72 4.43 9.47
N GLU A 21 2.42 5.39 8.84
CA GLU A 21 1.80 6.31 7.88
C GLU A 21 1.22 5.56 6.69
N CYS A 22 1.93 4.56 6.22
CA CYS A 22 1.46 3.75 5.10
C CYS A 22 0.16 3.03 5.43
N TRP A 23 0.04 2.51 6.64
CA TRP A 23 -1.19 1.81 7.04
C TRP A 23 -2.38 2.77 7.09
N ASP A 24 -2.19 4.00 7.57
CA ASP A 24 -3.26 5.00 7.60
C ASP A 24 -3.74 5.33 6.19
N ILE A 25 -2.80 5.57 5.28
CA ILE A 25 -3.12 5.88 3.89
C ILE A 25 -3.78 4.68 3.22
N CYS A 26 -3.25 3.50 3.46
CA CYS A 26 -3.77 2.26 2.90
C CYS A 26 -5.24 2.05 3.30
N TYR A 27 -5.54 2.26 4.57
CA TYR A 27 -6.90 2.14 5.06
C TYR A 27 -7.86 3.09 4.33
N ASP A 28 -7.47 4.36 4.22
CA ASP A 28 -8.29 5.38 3.55
C ASP A 28 -8.52 5.02 2.08
N LEU A 29 -7.47 4.59 1.38
CA LEU A 29 -7.60 4.21 -0.02
C LEU A 29 -8.46 2.97 -0.19
N ALA A 30 -8.36 2.02 0.74
CA ALA A 30 -9.19 0.82 0.69
C ALA A 30 -10.67 1.15 0.85
N GLN A 31 -11.01 2.12 1.71
CA GLN A 31 -12.39 2.54 1.86
C GLN A 31 -12.94 3.19 0.59
N GLU A 32 -12.09 3.88 -0.16
CA GLU A 32 -12.51 4.58 -1.36
C GLU A 32 -12.53 3.67 -2.59
N TYR A 33 -11.55 2.79 -2.73
CA TYR A 33 -11.37 1.99 -3.95
C TYR A 33 -11.66 0.50 -3.77
N GLY A 34 -11.94 0.05 -2.56
CA GLY A 34 -12.27 -1.33 -2.25
C GLY A 34 -11.12 -2.20 -1.80
N LEU A 35 -9.90 -1.88 -2.21
CA LEU A 35 -8.70 -2.64 -1.85
C LEU A 35 -7.47 -1.77 -2.02
N ALA A 36 -6.56 -1.81 -1.05
CA ALA A 36 -5.27 -1.16 -1.16
C ALA A 36 -4.21 -2.01 -0.45
N GLU A 37 -2.99 -1.94 -0.95
CA GLU A 37 -1.88 -2.75 -0.46
C GLU A 37 -0.70 -1.89 -0.05
N VAL A 38 0.02 -2.31 0.99
CA VAL A 38 1.31 -1.73 1.34
C VAL A 38 2.38 -2.66 0.81
N VAL A 39 3.29 -2.13 -0.01
CA VAL A 39 4.27 -2.90 -0.75
C VAL A 39 5.67 -2.36 -0.46
N PHE A 40 6.62 -3.27 -0.39
CA PHE A 40 8.03 -2.96 -0.28
C PHE A 40 8.75 -3.58 -1.46
N TYR A 41 9.61 -2.80 -2.12
CA TYR A 41 10.43 -3.32 -3.22
C TYR A 41 11.83 -3.59 -2.69
N ALA A 42 12.22 -4.86 -2.69
CA ALA A 42 13.53 -5.27 -2.21
C ALA A 42 14.63 -4.83 -3.19
N LEU A 43 15.87 -4.81 -2.70
CA LEU A 43 17.01 -4.39 -3.53
C LEU A 43 17.19 -5.24 -4.78
N ASN A 44 16.78 -6.51 -4.73
CA ASN A 44 16.84 -7.39 -5.89
C ASN A 44 15.66 -7.23 -6.86
N GLY A 45 14.80 -6.24 -6.62
CA GLY A 45 13.66 -5.96 -7.47
C GLY A 45 12.39 -6.72 -7.13
N ASN A 46 12.41 -7.60 -6.13
CA ASN A 46 11.21 -8.34 -5.75
C ASN A 46 10.18 -7.43 -5.09
N ARG A 47 8.93 -7.58 -5.49
CA ARG A 47 7.81 -6.89 -4.90
C ARG A 47 7.29 -7.72 -3.73
N VAL A 48 7.32 -7.15 -2.54
CA VAL A 48 6.90 -7.85 -1.32
C VAL A 48 5.70 -7.11 -0.73
N VAL A 49 4.55 -7.77 -0.70
CA VAL A 49 3.34 -7.18 -0.12
C VAL A 49 3.43 -7.32 1.41
N GLN A 50 3.41 -6.19 2.11
CA GLN A 50 3.45 -6.19 3.57
C GLN A 50 2.09 -6.52 4.15
N GLY A 51 1.03 -6.11 3.48
CA GLY A 51 -0.33 -6.39 3.88
C GLY A 51 -1.29 -5.59 3.03
N GLN A 52 -2.57 -5.73 3.33
CA GLN A 52 -3.60 -5.03 2.58
C GLN A 52 -4.81 -4.76 3.45
N TYR A 53 -5.60 -3.78 3.04
CA TYR A 53 -6.93 -3.52 3.61
C TYR A 53 -7.97 -3.61 2.51
N THR A 54 -9.19 -3.98 2.89
CA THR A 54 -10.35 -3.93 2.00
C THR A 54 -11.38 -2.97 2.60
N ASP A 55 -12.42 -2.69 1.84
CA ASP A 55 -13.49 -1.81 2.30
C ASP A 55 -14.37 -2.47 3.39
N LYS A 56 -14.11 -3.72 3.70
CA LYS A 56 -14.85 -4.46 4.73
C LYS A 56 -14.05 -4.63 6.02
N ASP A 57 -12.84 -4.13 6.07
CA ASP A 57 -11.97 -4.24 7.25
C ASP A 57 -12.24 -3.14 8.27
#